data_12529c00fa83d2042c6301c8568ad087
#
_entry.id   12529c00fa83d2042c6301c8568ad087
#
_cell.length_a   1.000
_cell.length_b   1.000
_cell.length_c   1.000
_cell.angle_alpha   90.00
_cell.angle_beta   90.00
_cell.angle_gamma   90.00
#
_symmetry.space_group_name_H-M   'P 1'
#
loop_
_entity.id
_entity.type
_entity.pdbx_description
1 polymer ?
#
loop_
_entity_poly.entity_id
_entity_poly.type
_entity_poly.pdbx_seq_one_letter_code
_entity_poly.pdbx_strand_id
1 'polypeptide(L)'
;MKFKDLIGNIEKRLRGYLRNENVTELYVLLLGFSLSDHEKDTDEIDFFQHFNKYVNSYYSFQDTNYSWPYLLLLNTGGSECAALNMFFAIYHDFVSKYSSD
;
A
#
# COMPACT_ATOMS: atom_id res chain seq x y z
N MET A 1 -16.61 5.44 1.41
CA MET A 1 -15.90 4.48 0.52
C MET A 1 -15.08 3.53 1.38
N LYS A 2 -15.17 2.24 1.09
CA LYS A 2 -14.36 1.27 1.82
C LYS A 2 -12.91 1.32 1.33
N PHE A 3 -11.97 1.06 2.22
CA PHE A 3 -10.55 1.14 1.90
C PHE A 3 -10.16 0.21 0.74
N LYS A 4 -10.67 -1.01 0.76
CA LYS A 4 -10.39 -1.99 -0.30
C LYS A 4 -10.89 -1.49 -1.66
N ASP A 5 -12.03 -0.83 -1.68
CA ASP A 5 -12.59 -0.25 -2.91
C ASP A 5 -11.73 0.92 -3.39
N LEU A 6 -11.22 1.73 -2.47
CA LEU A 6 -10.33 2.83 -2.83
C LEU A 6 -9.08 2.30 -3.52
N ILE A 7 -8.41 1.29 -2.93
CA ILE A 7 -7.22 0.70 -3.54
C ILE A 7 -7.54 0.12 -4.92
N GLY A 8 -8.67 -0.59 -5.04
CA GLY A 8 -9.08 -1.16 -6.31
C GLY A 8 -9.34 -0.11 -7.37
N ASN A 9 -9.96 1.01 -6.99
CA ASN A 9 -10.22 2.11 -7.91
C ASN A 9 -8.91 2.78 -8.36
N ILE A 10 -7.97 2.95 -7.43
CA ILE A 10 -6.66 3.53 -7.76
C ILE A 10 -5.94 2.63 -8.76
N GLU A 11 -5.96 1.33 -8.53
CA GLU A 11 -5.30 0.36 -9.41
C GLU A 11 -5.86 0.41 -10.83
N LYS A 12 -7.17 0.55 -10.95
CA LYS A 12 -7.84 0.59 -12.25
C LYS A 12 -7.67 1.92 -12.98
N ARG A 13 -7.48 3.00 -12.24
CA ARG A 13 -7.47 4.36 -12.80
C ARG A 13 -6.34 5.18 -12.21
N LEU A 14 -5.12 4.71 -12.36
CA LEU A 14 -3.95 5.35 -11.76
C LEU A 14 -3.90 6.85 -12.04
N ARG A 15 -4.10 7.25 -13.30
CA ARG A 15 -4.00 8.66 -13.68
C ARG A 15 -5.16 9.52 -13.17
N GLY A 16 -6.25 8.88 -12.72
CA GLY A 16 -7.34 9.59 -12.10
C GLY A 16 -7.05 9.97 -10.64
N TYR A 17 -6.12 9.27 -10.01
CA TYR A 17 -5.78 9.47 -8.60
C TYR A 17 -4.36 9.99 -8.40
N LEU A 18 -3.43 9.61 -9.28
CA LEU A 18 -2.02 9.97 -9.14
C LEU A 18 -1.60 10.80 -10.35
N ARG A 19 -0.86 11.87 -10.07
CA ARG A 19 -0.30 12.71 -11.13
C ARG A 19 0.69 11.92 -11.97
N ASN A 20 1.52 11.13 -11.30
CA ASN A 20 2.48 10.23 -11.92
C ASN A 20 2.28 8.84 -11.35
N GLU A 21 2.63 7.81 -12.13
CA GLU A 21 2.55 6.42 -11.67
C GLU A 21 3.74 6.13 -10.76
N ASN A 22 3.66 6.61 -9.50
CA ASN A 22 4.74 6.42 -8.58
C ASN A 22 4.24 6.10 -7.18
N VAL A 23 5.04 5.29 -6.46
CA VAL A 23 4.66 4.75 -5.17
C VAL A 23 4.66 5.84 -4.09
N THR A 24 5.49 6.86 -4.24
CA THR A 24 5.53 7.96 -3.28
C THR A 24 4.23 8.75 -3.28
N GLU A 25 3.68 9.03 -4.47
CA GLU A 25 2.39 9.71 -4.56
C GLU A 25 1.26 8.86 -3.99
N LEU A 26 1.30 7.55 -4.23
CA LEU A 26 0.32 6.65 -3.63
C LEU A 26 0.40 6.70 -2.11
N TYR A 27 1.60 6.66 -1.56
CA TYR A 27 1.79 6.70 -0.11
C TYR A 27 1.19 7.98 0.48
N VAL A 28 1.48 9.13 -0.14
CA VAL A 28 0.95 10.42 0.32
C VAL A 28 -0.59 10.44 0.22
N LEU A 29 -1.14 9.92 -0.86
CA LEU A 29 -2.59 9.84 -1.03
C LEU A 29 -3.24 9.00 0.06
N LEU A 30 -2.66 7.83 0.38
CA LEU A 30 -3.20 6.96 1.41
C LEU A 30 -3.10 7.57 2.79
N LEU A 31 -1.99 8.27 3.09
CA LEU A 31 -1.87 8.99 4.35
C LEU A 31 -2.93 10.08 4.47
N GLY A 32 -3.13 10.85 3.41
CA GLY A 32 -4.15 11.89 3.40
C GLY A 32 -5.54 11.32 3.62
N PHE A 33 -5.83 10.19 3.00
CA PHE A 33 -7.10 9.51 3.21
C PHE A 33 -7.28 9.08 4.67
N SER A 34 -6.23 8.51 5.28
CA SER A 34 -6.30 8.04 6.66
C SER A 34 -6.49 9.18 7.66
N LEU A 35 -6.04 10.39 7.31
CA LEU A 35 -6.17 11.56 8.17
C LEU A 35 -7.49 12.30 7.97
N SER A 36 -8.25 11.96 6.94
CA SER A 36 -9.53 12.60 6.70
C SER A 36 -10.58 12.13 7.71
N ASP A 37 -11.62 12.96 7.90
CA ASP A 37 -12.66 12.67 8.86
C ASP A 37 -13.65 11.66 8.26
N HIS A 38 -13.45 10.40 8.56
CA HIS A 38 -14.34 9.33 8.11
C HIS A 38 -14.22 8.13 9.06
N GLU A 39 -15.24 7.29 9.02
CA GLU A 39 -15.21 6.04 9.78
C GLU A 39 -14.32 5.03 9.07
N LYS A 40 -13.35 4.49 9.81
CA LYS A 40 -12.39 3.54 9.25
C LYS A 40 -12.95 2.12 9.31
N ASP A 41 -12.92 1.43 8.17
CA ASP A 41 -13.33 0.04 8.12
C ASP A 41 -12.17 -0.88 8.57
N THR A 42 -12.47 -2.17 8.70
CA THR A 42 -11.51 -3.15 9.18
C THR A 42 -10.29 -3.25 8.25
N ASP A 43 -10.53 -3.19 6.94
CA ASP A 43 -9.43 -3.28 5.96
C ASP A 43 -8.47 -2.12 6.09
N GLU A 44 -8.98 -0.91 6.34
CA GLU A 44 -8.13 0.26 6.54
C GLU A 44 -7.31 0.12 7.82
N ILE A 45 -7.95 -0.31 8.91
CA ILE A 45 -7.28 -0.51 10.19
C ILE A 45 -6.17 -1.55 10.05
N ASP A 46 -6.48 -2.69 9.43
CA ASP A 46 -5.50 -3.75 9.22
C ASP A 46 -4.33 -3.28 8.37
N PHE A 47 -4.62 -2.52 7.32
CA PHE A 47 -3.56 -2.02 6.45
C PHE A 47 -2.57 -1.15 7.22
N PHE A 48 -3.07 -0.14 7.95
CA PHE A 48 -2.17 0.78 8.63
C PHE A 48 -1.49 0.16 9.85
N GLN A 49 -2.06 -0.90 10.43
CA GLN A 49 -1.42 -1.59 11.54
C GLN A 49 -0.43 -2.67 11.12
N HIS A 50 -0.67 -3.35 10.00
CA HIS A 50 0.06 -4.58 9.69
C HIS A 50 0.79 -4.59 8.35
N PHE A 51 0.43 -3.74 7.40
CA PHE A 51 1.01 -3.81 6.06
C PHE A 51 2.51 -3.55 6.07
N ASN A 52 2.96 -2.58 6.87
CA ASN A 52 4.39 -2.27 6.95
C ASN A 52 5.20 -3.48 7.39
N LYS A 53 4.74 -4.16 8.43
CA LYS A 53 5.39 -5.37 8.92
C LYS A 53 5.32 -6.50 7.89
N TYR A 54 4.21 -6.59 7.18
CA TYR A 54 4.02 -7.60 6.13
C TYR A 54 5.05 -7.42 5.01
N VAL A 55 5.27 -6.18 4.56
CA VAL A 55 6.25 -5.90 3.51
C VAL A 55 7.67 -6.18 4.00
N ASN A 56 7.99 -5.83 5.26
CA ASN A 56 9.28 -6.17 5.83
C ASN A 56 9.52 -7.68 5.81
N SER A 57 8.54 -8.48 6.20
CA SER A 57 8.65 -9.94 6.14
C SER A 57 8.74 -10.46 4.72
N TYR A 58 7.98 -9.85 3.81
CA TYR A 58 7.99 -10.25 2.40
C TYR A 58 9.39 -10.20 1.81
N TYR A 59 10.16 -9.19 2.20
CA TYR A 59 11.54 -9.03 1.73
C TYR A 59 12.58 -9.58 2.73
N SER A 60 12.14 -10.38 3.70
CA SER A 60 13.00 -11.05 4.68
C SER A 60 13.72 -10.08 5.65
N PHE A 61 13.13 -8.94 5.93
CA PHE A 61 13.62 -8.01 6.95
C PHE A 61 12.83 -8.19 8.23
N GLN A 62 13.02 -9.31 8.93
CA GLN A 62 12.14 -9.73 10.01
C GLN A 62 12.20 -8.87 11.27
N ASP A 63 13.37 -8.35 11.62
CA ASP A 63 13.56 -7.58 12.85
C ASP A 63 13.64 -6.09 12.60
N THR A 64 13.14 -5.63 11.45
CA THR A 64 13.16 -4.23 11.08
C THR A 64 11.76 -3.70 10.89
N ASN A 65 11.66 -2.39 10.87
CA ASN A 65 10.38 -1.72 10.64
C ASN A 65 10.57 -0.57 9.64
N TYR A 66 11.20 -0.88 8.52
CA TYR A 66 11.36 0.08 7.44
C TYR A 66 9.99 0.42 6.86
N SER A 67 9.81 1.65 6.39
CA SER A 67 8.54 2.01 5.74
C SER A 67 8.36 1.23 4.46
N TRP A 68 7.13 0.84 4.17
CA TRP A 68 6.87 0.01 3.00
C TRP A 68 7.23 0.71 1.67
N PRO A 69 7.02 2.04 1.50
CA PRO A 69 7.47 2.68 0.26
C PRO A 69 8.98 2.60 0.07
N TYR A 70 9.74 2.77 1.17
CA TYR A 70 11.19 2.66 1.13
C TYR A 70 11.63 1.27 0.66
N LEU A 71 11.04 0.22 1.24
CA LEU A 71 11.39 -1.16 0.88
C LEU A 71 11.05 -1.48 -0.57
N LEU A 72 9.90 -0.99 -1.04
CA LEU A 72 9.50 -1.21 -2.43
C LEU A 72 10.49 -0.52 -3.39
N LEU A 73 10.89 0.70 -3.09
CA LEU A 73 11.87 1.40 -3.91
C LEU A 73 13.23 0.72 -3.87
N LEU A 74 13.67 0.32 -2.68
CA LEU A 74 14.96 -0.35 -2.52
C LEU A 74 15.03 -1.63 -3.35
N ASN A 75 13.97 -2.41 -3.33
CA ASN A 75 13.95 -3.72 -3.99
C ASN A 75 13.59 -3.66 -5.48
N THR A 76 13.31 -2.47 -6.01
CA THR A 76 13.04 -2.26 -7.43
C THR A 76 14.05 -1.32 -8.07
N GLY A 77 15.21 -1.15 -7.43
CA GLY A 77 16.29 -0.31 -7.97
C GLY A 77 15.94 1.18 -8.02
N GLY A 78 15.04 1.62 -7.15
CA GLY A 78 14.62 3.03 -7.10
C GLY A 78 13.57 3.39 -8.13
N SER A 79 13.02 2.42 -8.85
CA SER A 79 11.99 2.67 -9.85
C SER A 79 10.64 2.90 -9.19
N GLU A 80 10.13 4.12 -9.26
CA GLU A 80 8.83 4.49 -8.69
C GLU A 80 7.69 3.70 -9.35
N CYS A 81 7.76 3.50 -10.64
CA CYS A 81 6.73 2.76 -11.37
C CYS A 81 6.75 1.27 -11.02
N ALA A 82 7.96 0.67 -10.98
CA ALA A 82 8.09 -0.72 -10.59
C ALA A 82 7.66 -0.96 -9.15
N ALA A 83 7.99 -0.01 -8.26
CA ALA A 83 7.57 -0.07 -6.86
C ALA A 83 6.06 0.00 -6.72
N LEU A 84 5.40 0.84 -7.53
CA LEU A 84 3.95 0.93 -7.53
C LEU A 84 3.30 -0.39 -7.96
N ASN A 85 3.83 -1.02 -9.00
CA ASN A 85 3.33 -2.31 -9.45
C ASN A 85 3.52 -3.39 -8.37
N MET A 86 4.66 -3.38 -7.70
CA MET A 86 4.91 -4.30 -6.59
C MET A 86 3.97 -4.05 -5.43
N PHE A 87 3.63 -2.79 -5.17
CA PHE A 87 2.66 -2.48 -4.13
C PHE A 87 1.36 -3.25 -4.34
N PHE A 88 0.81 -3.16 -5.54
CA PHE A 88 -0.47 -3.82 -5.80
C PHE A 88 -0.36 -5.34 -5.68
N ALA A 89 0.73 -5.93 -6.18
CA ALA A 89 0.94 -7.37 -6.07
C ALA A 89 1.01 -7.80 -4.60
N ILE A 90 1.79 -7.10 -3.79
CA ILE A 90 1.95 -7.43 -2.37
C ILE A 90 0.66 -7.13 -1.59
N TYR A 91 -0.03 -6.04 -1.95
CA TYR A 91 -1.29 -5.70 -1.31
C TYR A 91 -2.34 -6.80 -1.50
N HIS A 92 -2.47 -7.33 -2.73
CA HIS A 92 -3.41 -8.41 -2.99
C HIS A 92 -3.07 -9.67 -2.19
N ASP A 93 -1.77 -9.96 -2.05
CA ASP A 93 -1.31 -11.07 -1.24
C ASP A 93 -1.63 -10.84 0.25
N PHE A 94 -1.40 -9.61 0.72
CA PHE A 94 -1.73 -9.21 2.09
C PHE A 94 -3.22 -9.40 2.38
N VAL A 95 -4.08 -8.92 1.50
CA VAL A 95 -5.53 -9.03 1.67
C VAL A 95 -5.96 -10.49 1.74
N SER A 96 -5.36 -11.35 0.91
CA SER A 96 -5.73 -12.77 0.90
C SER A 96 -5.39 -13.46 2.22
N LYS A 97 -4.42 -12.93 2.98
CA LYS A 97 -4.00 -13.50 4.26
C LYS A 97 -4.69 -12.87 5.46
N TYR A 98 -5.02 -11.58 5.37
CA TYR A 98 -5.62 -10.86 6.49
C TYR A 98 -7.13 -10.67 6.36
N SER A 99 -7.68 -10.76 5.16
CA SER A 99 -9.12 -10.75 4.98
C SER A 99 -9.62 -12.17 5.18
N SER A 100 -10.54 -12.35 6.11
CA SER A 100 -11.06 -13.67 6.42
C SER A 100 -12.08 -14.16 5.41
N ASP A 101 -12.42 -13.36 4.44
CA ASP A 101 -13.44 -13.75 3.45
C ASP A 101 -13.02 -13.38 2.04
#